data_f11321bbd1e8fb1a1c21d29e14948fe4
#
_entry.id   f11321bbd1e8fb1a1c21d29e14948fe4
#
_cell.length_a   1.000
_cell.length_b   1.000
_cell.length_c   1.000
_cell.angle_alpha   90.00
_cell.angle_beta   90.00
_cell.angle_gamma   90.00
#
_symmetry.space_group_name_H-M   'P 1'
#
loop_
_entity.id
_entity.type
_entity.pdbx_description
1 polymer ?
#
loop_
_entity_poly.entity_id
_entity_poly.type
_entity_poly.pdbx_seq_one_letter_code
_entity_poly.pdbx_strand_id
1 'polypeptide(L)'
;GILVKAAVFPVHIWLPAAYGFAPSAVSSLLAAISTKAALYVLVRLLFTLFIAVPNITELALNYVIIPLSLAGIFVGTVMAIYEKDIKILLAHSSVAQIGYIALGFGLASSASISASFIHIGNHALIKGGLFMAVGSFVVALGTRANLDTIVGIGRRMPITAAAFMICGLSLAGLPLTAGFISKLYFVRAMLSQEAYFITALVLLSSALSLVYLWKIVEVMWMQHAPIKSPILIENPAIYLPLWIVALANIWFGIDASWLVLASRAAAIALIGGIP
;
A
#
# COMPACT_ATOMS: atom_id res chain seq x y z
N GLY A 1 3.62 19.40 9.53
CA GLY A 1 2.40 18.69 10.00
C GLY A 1 1.87 17.70 8.97
N ILE A 2 1.70 18.06 7.68
CA ILE A 2 1.09 17.19 6.65
C ILE A 2 1.94 15.98 6.33
N LEU A 3 3.26 16.11 6.19
CA LEU A 3 4.18 14.98 5.96
C LEU A 3 4.14 13.99 7.12
N VAL A 4 3.99 14.45 8.37
CA VAL A 4 3.79 13.58 9.54
C VAL A 4 2.51 12.79 9.37
N LYS A 5 1.37 13.43 9.10
CA LYS A 5 0.07 12.77 8.96
C LYS A 5 0.03 11.84 7.74
N ALA A 6 0.70 12.18 6.66
CA ALA A 6 0.85 11.33 5.47
C ALA A 6 1.81 10.14 5.72
N ALA A 7 2.58 10.17 6.80
CA ALA A 7 3.63 9.20 7.14
C ALA A 7 4.69 9.07 6.03
N VAL A 8 5.10 10.19 5.45
CA VAL A 8 6.22 10.25 4.52
C VAL A 8 7.52 10.11 5.33
N PHE A 9 8.49 9.36 4.82
CA PHE A 9 9.81 9.25 5.43
C PHE A 9 10.48 10.65 5.52
N PRO A 10 11.19 10.97 6.62
CA PRO A 10 11.50 10.16 7.80
C PRO A 10 10.45 10.27 8.94
N VAL A 11 9.40 11.06 8.79
CA VAL A 11 8.42 11.35 9.86
C VAL A 11 7.30 10.31 9.96
N HIS A 12 7.53 9.09 9.50
CA HIS A 12 6.60 7.95 9.46
C HIS A 12 6.59 7.09 10.74
N ILE A 13 7.51 7.33 11.68
CA ILE A 13 7.82 6.45 12.83
C ILE A 13 6.59 6.10 13.68
N TRP A 14 5.61 6.98 13.76
CA TRP A 14 4.37 6.76 14.50
C TRP A 14 3.45 5.70 13.89
N LEU A 15 3.50 5.51 12.56
CA LEU A 15 2.51 4.73 11.82
C LEU A 15 2.56 3.23 12.14
N PRO A 16 3.73 2.55 12.20
CA PRO A 16 3.80 1.14 12.58
C PRO A 16 3.22 0.86 13.97
N ALA A 17 3.52 1.71 14.95
CA ALA A 17 2.97 1.60 16.29
C ALA A 17 1.45 1.83 16.30
N ALA A 18 0.98 2.90 15.65
CA ALA A 18 -0.45 3.22 15.58
C ALA A 18 -1.27 2.09 14.95
N TYR A 19 -0.79 1.50 13.85
CA TYR A 19 -1.51 0.42 13.17
C TYR A 19 -1.37 -0.92 13.89
N GLY A 20 -0.20 -1.20 14.46
CA GLY A 20 0.08 -2.46 15.16
C GLY A 20 -0.73 -2.63 16.45
N PHE A 21 -0.89 -1.56 17.23
CA PHE A 21 -1.54 -1.62 18.55
C PHE A 21 -3.03 -1.25 18.53
N ALA A 22 -3.54 -0.56 17.50
CA ALA A 22 -4.96 -0.23 17.39
C ALA A 22 -5.83 -1.49 17.21
N PRO A 23 -7.11 -1.45 17.61
CA PRO A 23 -8.08 -2.48 17.26
C PRO A 23 -8.09 -2.73 15.73
N SER A 24 -8.29 -3.98 15.30
CA SER A 24 -8.10 -4.37 13.89
C SER A 24 -9.00 -3.61 12.92
N ALA A 25 -10.25 -3.33 13.30
CA ALA A 25 -11.16 -2.51 12.51
C ALA A 25 -10.63 -1.07 12.32
N VAL A 26 -10.08 -0.49 13.38
CA VAL A 26 -9.46 0.86 13.35
C VAL A 26 -8.20 0.84 12.48
N SER A 27 -7.34 -0.18 12.62
CA SER A 27 -6.14 -0.34 11.77
C SER A 27 -6.50 -0.42 10.30
N SER A 28 -7.56 -1.19 9.94
CA SER A 28 -8.05 -1.31 8.58
C SER A 28 -8.51 0.04 8.02
N LEU A 29 -9.33 0.79 8.77
CA LEU A 29 -9.84 2.09 8.36
C LEU A 29 -8.72 3.13 8.21
N LEU A 30 -7.80 3.21 9.18
CA LEU A 30 -6.66 4.11 9.14
C LEU A 30 -5.75 3.81 7.95
N ALA A 31 -5.48 2.52 7.71
CA ALA A 31 -4.64 2.08 6.60
C ALA A 31 -5.30 2.33 5.23
N ALA A 32 -6.62 2.22 5.12
CA ALA A 32 -7.35 2.47 3.89
C ALA A 32 -7.47 3.97 3.56
N ILE A 33 -7.71 4.85 4.51
CA ILE A 33 -8.18 6.23 4.23
C ILE A 33 -7.25 7.32 4.77
N SER A 34 -6.82 7.23 6.05
CA SER A 34 -6.23 8.37 6.77
C SER A 34 -5.00 8.98 6.09
N THR A 35 -4.01 8.16 5.75
CA THR A 35 -2.77 8.63 5.10
C THR A 35 -3.02 9.14 3.68
N LYS A 36 -4.01 8.61 2.96
CA LYS A 36 -4.38 9.03 1.60
C LYS A 36 -5.00 10.41 1.59
N ALA A 37 -5.86 10.70 2.56
CA ALA A 37 -6.41 12.05 2.73
C ALA A 37 -5.29 13.08 2.97
N ALA A 38 -4.27 12.74 3.78
CA ALA A 38 -3.13 13.62 4.00
C ALA A 38 -2.26 13.80 2.74
N LEU A 39 -2.07 12.73 1.95
CA LEU A 39 -1.37 12.81 0.66
C LEU A 39 -2.13 13.67 -0.35
N TYR A 40 -3.47 13.59 -0.36
CA TYR A 40 -4.28 14.48 -1.19
C TYR A 40 -4.12 15.95 -0.79
N VAL A 41 -4.13 16.26 0.50
CA VAL A 41 -3.86 17.61 0.98
C VAL A 41 -2.46 18.07 0.61
N LEU A 42 -1.45 17.19 0.70
CA LEU A 42 -0.07 17.50 0.31
C LEU A 42 0.02 17.91 -1.16
N VAL A 43 -0.58 17.12 -2.06
CA VAL A 43 -0.53 17.42 -3.49
C VAL A 43 -1.31 18.69 -3.84
N ARG A 44 -2.44 18.93 -3.16
CA ARG A 44 -3.19 20.19 -3.33
C ARG A 44 -2.36 21.40 -2.90
N LEU A 45 -1.61 21.32 -1.81
CA LEU A 45 -0.72 22.41 -1.39
C LEU A 45 0.41 22.62 -2.40
N LEU A 46 1.07 21.56 -2.85
CA LEU A 46 2.20 21.68 -3.79
C LEU A 46 1.76 22.27 -5.14
N PHE A 47 0.67 21.78 -5.70
CA PHE A 47 0.24 22.12 -7.07
C PHE A 47 -0.87 23.17 -7.15
N THR A 48 -1.37 23.71 -6.04
CA THR A 48 -2.38 24.77 -6.06
C THR A 48 -1.90 26.02 -5.32
N LEU A 49 -1.26 25.84 -4.15
CA LEU A 49 -0.83 26.96 -3.33
C LEU A 49 0.60 27.42 -3.67
N PHE A 50 1.54 26.46 -3.73
CA PHE A 50 2.97 26.78 -3.94
C PHE A 50 3.35 26.95 -5.40
N ILE A 51 2.47 26.64 -6.35
CA ILE A 51 2.72 26.80 -7.78
C ILE A 51 2.99 28.27 -8.17
N ALA A 52 2.49 29.23 -7.40
CA ALA A 52 2.77 30.65 -7.58
C ALA A 52 4.25 31.04 -7.37
N VAL A 53 5.06 30.08 -6.81
CA VAL A 53 6.50 30.26 -6.58
C VAL A 53 7.26 29.08 -7.23
N PRO A 54 7.41 29.05 -8.58
CA PRO A 54 7.90 27.88 -9.33
C PRO A 54 9.25 27.36 -8.84
N ASN A 55 10.22 28.21 -8.57
CA ASN A 55 11.54 27.83 -8.11
C ASN A 55 11.51 27.07 -6.77
N ILE A 56 10.65 27.48 -5.83
CA ILE A 56 10.50 26.80 -4.54
C ILE A 56 9.82 25.45 -4.72
N THR A 57 8.80 25.39 -5.58
CA THR A 57 8.10 24.12 -5.85
C THR A 57 9.02 23.10 -6.51
N GLU A 58 9.77 23.50 -7.53
CA GLU A 58 10.73 22.63 -8.22
C GLU A 58 11.84 22.14 -7.27
N LEU A 59 12.38 23.03 -6.45
CA LEU A 59 13.37 22.69 -5.42
C LEU A 59 12.80 21.66 -4.42
N ALA A 60 11.57 21.90 -3.93
CA ALA A 60 10.91 20.99 -2.99
C ALA A 60 10.64 19.61 -3.61
N LEU A 61 10.22 19.53 -4.86
CA LEU A 61 9.94 18.28 -5.53
C LEU A 61 11.22 17.47 -5.79
N ASN A 62 12.23 18.08 -6.40
CA ASN A 62 13.45 17.39 -6.84
C ASN A 62 14.39 17.05 -5.68
N TYR A 63 14.58 17.95 -4.71
CA TYR A 63 15.57 17.77 -3.64
C TYR A 63 14.99 17.29 -2.31
N VAL A 64 13.67 17.33 -2.13
CA VAL A 64 13.03 16.88 -0.89
C VAL A 64 12.11 15.70 -1.16
N ILE A 65 11.08 15.87 -1.98
CA ILE A 65 10.02 14.84 -2.13
C ILE A 65 10.57 13.58 -2.80
N ILE A 66 11.29 13.68 -3.91
CA ILE A 66 11.83 12.50 -4.63
C ILE A 66 12.80 11.69 -3.75
N PRO A 67 13.86 12.29 -3.14
CA PRO A 67 14.78 11.53 -2.31
C PRO A 67 14.12 10.90 -1.07
N LEU A 68 13.25 11.65 -0.38
CA LEU A 68 12.53 11.12 0.78
C LEU A 68 11.56 10.00 0.41
N SER A 69 10.93 10.09 -0.77
CA SER A 69 10.06 9.04 -1.30
C SER A 69 10.82 7.76 -1.58
N LEU A 70 11.97 7.85 -2.25
CA LEU A 70 12.84 6.71 -2.52
C LEU A 70 13.36 6.08 -1.21
N ALA A 71 13.83 6.90 -0.28
CA ALA A 71 14.25 6.42 1.04
C ALA A 71 13.10 5.70 1.77
N GLY A 72 11.89 6.28 1.75
CA GLY A 72 10.68 5.67 2.34
C GLY A 72 10.30 4.34 1.70
N ILE A 73 10.43 4.23 0.37
CA ILE A 73 10.20 2.99 -0.37
C ILE A 73 11.12 1.88 0.15
N PHE A 74 12.42 2.14 0.24
CA PHE A 74 13.40 1.12 0.64
C PHE A 74 13.35 0.84 2.15
N VAL A 75 13.36 1.86 2.99
CA VAL A 75 13.28 1.68 4.45
C VAL A 75 12.02 0.94 4.85
N GLY A 76 10.85 1.34 4.32
CA GLY A 76 9.59 0.67 4.60
C GLY A 76 9.59 -0.80 4.15
N THR A 77 10.17 -1.09 2.97
CA THR A 77 10.27 -2.47 2.46
C THR A 77 11.21 -3.32 3.31
N VAL A 78 12.40 -2.80 3.63
CA VAL A 78 13.41 -3.51 4.45
C VAL A 78 12.86 -3.78 5.86
N MET A 79 12.25 -2.78 6.50
CA MET A 79 11.65 -2.96 7.82
C MET A 79 10.52 -4.01 7.80
N ALA A 80 9.70 -4.04 6.74
CA ALA A 80 8.67 -5.07 6.56
C ALA A 80 9.26 -6.49 6.44
N ILE A 81 10.43 -6.65 5.78
CA ILE A 81 11.08 -7.96 5.63
C ILE A 81 11.52 -8.52 7.00
N TYR A 82 12.03 -7.67 7.90
CA TYR A 82 12.54 -8.13 9.21
C TYR A 82 11.47 -8.20 10.29
N GLU A 83 10.30 -7.60 10.09
CA GLU A 83 9.23 -7.58 11.09
C GLU A 83 8.54 -8.95 11.23
N LYS A 84 8.15 -9.30 12.45
CA LYS A 84 7.45 -10.56 12.79
C LYS A 84 5.96 -10.36 13.07
N ASP A 85 5.55 -9.22 13.63
CA ASP A 85 4.14 -8.91 13.83
C ASP A 85 3.51 -8.50 12.50
N ILE A 86 2.47 -9.22 12.08
CA ILE A 86 1.87 -9.04 10.74
C ILE A 86 1.26 -7.65 10.56
N LYS A 87 0.65 -7.08 11.61
CA LYS A 87 0.07 -5.72 11.54
C LYS A 87 1.17 -4.66 11.39
N ILE A 88 2.27 -4.80 12.13
CA ILE A 88 3.41 -3.89 12.06
C ILE A 88 4.13 -4.05 10.70
N LEU A 89 4.30 -5.29 10.23
CA LEU A 89 4.83 -5.58 8.89
C LEU A 89 4.01 -4.89 7.80
N LEU A 90 2.68 -5.03 7.85
CA LEU A 90 1.78 -4.37 6.91
C LEU A 90 1.83 -2.85 7.05
N ALA A 91 2.10 -2.31 8.24
CA ALA A 91 2.27 -0.88 8.44
C ALA A 91 3.58 -0.37 7.80
N HIS A 92 4.70 -1.08 7.98
CA HIS A 92 5.96 -0.76 7.29
C HIS A 92 5.80 -0.83 5.76
N SER A 93 5.13 -1.85 5.25
CA SER A 93 4.84 -1.92 3.82
C SER A 93 3.90 -0.78 3.35
N SER A 94 3.08 -0.18 4.24
CA SER A 94 2.32 1.05 3.90
C SER A 94 3.23 2.25 3.74
N VAL A 95 4.29 2.39 4.55
CA VAL A 95 5.30 3.45 4.38
C VAL A 95 5.95 3.38 3.00
N ALA A 96 6.31 2.17 2.55
CA ALA A 96 6.85 1.96 1.21
C ALA A 96 5.86 2.40 0.12
N GLN A 97 4.59 2.03 0.22
CA GLN A 97 3.57 2.40 -0.78
C GLN A 97 3.23 3.90 -0.74
N ILE A 98 3.29 4.54 0.42
CA ILE A 98 3.22 6.01 0.56
C ILE A 98 4.38 6.67 -0.18
N GLY A 99 5.58 6.07 -0.10
CA GLY A 99 6.73 6.50 -0.88
C GLY A 99 6.48 6.44 -2.39
N TYR A 100 5.85 5.39 -2.93
CA TYR A 100 5.46 5.32 -4.37
C TYR A 100 4.53 6.48 -4.75
N ILE A 101 3.51 6.76 -3.94
CA ILE A 101 2.55 7.84 -4.20
C ILE A 101 3.25 9.19 -4.19
N ALA A 102 4.06 9.44 -3.17
CA ALA A 102 4.80 10.69 -3.03
C ALA A 102 5.84 10.87 -4.15
N LEU A 103 6.50 9.78 -4.59
CA LEU A 103 7.41 9.79 -5.74
C LEU A 103 6.71 10.22 -7.02
N GLY A 104 5.53 9.67 -7.30
CA GLY A 104 4.77 10.05 -8.49
C GLY A 104 4.32 11.52 -8.48
N PHE A 105 4.01 12.07 -7.30
CA PHE A 105 3.78 13.51 -7.15
C PHE A 105 5.07 14.31 -7.32
N GLY A 106 6.20 13.81 -6.79
CA GLY A 106 7.52 14.45 -6.94
C GLY A 106 7.99 14.56 -8.39
N LEU A 107 7.66 13.59 -9.24
CA LEU A 107 7.99 13.60 -10.68
C LEU A 107 7.15 14.62 -11.49
N ALA A 108 6.10 15.17 -10.93
CA ALA A 108 5.33 16.33 -11.39
C ALA A 108 4.80 16.27 -12.84
N SER A 109 4.79 15.12 -13.49
CA SER A 109 4.14 14.98 -14.80
C SER A 109 2.68 14.57 -14.67
N SER A 110 1.85 14.89 -15.67
CA SER A 110 0.45 14.45 -15.71
C SER A 110 0.33 12.93 -15.61
N ALA A 111 1.24 12.18 -16.24
CA ALA A 111 1.27 10.73 -16.21
C ALA A 111 1.64 10.19 -14.81
N SER A 112 2.64 10.77 -14.13
CA SER A 112 3.09 10.31 -12.81
C SER A 112 2.08 10.67 -11.71
N ILE A 113 1.46 11.84 -11.79
CA ILE A 113 0.38 12.26 -10.88
C ILE A 113 -0.85 11.36 -11.07
N SER A 114 -1.24 11.06 -12.32
CA SER A 114 -2.31 10.10 -12.61
C SER A 114 -2.01 8.72 -12.02
N ALA A 115 -0.76 8.21 -12.18
CA ALA A 115 -0.33 6.95 -11.58
C ALA A 115 -0.45 6.97 -10.05
N SER A 116 -0.12 8.10 -9.40
CA SER A 116 -0.27 8.27 -7.95
C SER A 116 -1.74 8.22 -7.52
N PHE A 117 -2.66 8.85 -8.23
CA PHE A 117 -4.09 8.77 -7.93
C PHE A 117 -4.64 7.35 -8.13
N ILE A 118 -4.26 6.65 -9.20
CA ILE A 118 -4.61 5.23 -9.41
C ILE A 118 -4.09 4.40 -8.21
N HIS A 119 -2.85 4.65 -7.79
CA HIS A 119 -2.26 3.90 -6.69
C HIS A 119 -2.90 4.22 -5.32
N ILE A 120 -3.35 5.45 -5.09
CA ILE A 120 -4.11 5.82 -3.88
C ILE A 120 -5.36 4.94 -3.76
N GLY A 121 -6.16 4.82 -4.82
CA GLY A 121 -7.37 4.00 -4.83
C GLY A 121 -7.05 2.51 -4.62
N ASN A 122 -6.15 1.97 -5.41
CA ASN A 122 -5.76 0.56 -5.34
C ASN A 122 -5.13 0.21 -3.99
N HIS A 123 -4.25 1.05 -3.46
CA HIS A 123 -3.62 0.84 -2.17
C HIS A 123 -4.62 0.91 -1.01
N ALA A 124 -5.67 1.74 -1.11
CA ALA A 124 -6.74 1.77 -0.11
C ALA A 124 -7.47 0.42 -0.03
N LEU A 125 -7.85 -0.16 -1.17
CA LEU A 125 -8.47 -1.48 -1.25
C LEU A 125 -7.54 -2.58 -0.74
N ILE A 126 -6.30 -2.61 -1.22
CA ILE A 126 -5.30 -3.62 -0.84
C ILE A 126 -5.09 -3.63 0.68
N LYS A 127 -4.82 -2.46 1.26
CA LYS A 127 -4.54 -2.36 2.70
C LYS A 127 -5.78 -2.59 3.56
N GLY A 128 -6.93 -2.08 3.13
CA GLY A 128 -8.20 -2.39 3.77
C GLY A 128 -8.40 -3.90 3.90
N GLY A 129 -8.28 -4.62 2.78
CA GLY A 129 -8.41 -6.08 2.75
C GLY A 129 -7.38 -6.81 3.61
N LEU A 130 -6.09 -6.45 3.50
CA LEU A 130 -5.03 -7.10 4.29
C LEU A 130 -5.24 -6.92 5.80
N PHE A 131 -5.56 -5.71 6.26
CA PHE A 131 -5.80 -5.47 7.68
C PHE A 131 -7.11 -6.11 8.18
N MET A 132 -8.15 -6.21 7.32
CA MET A 132 -9.37 -6.95 7.66
C MET A 132 -9.08 -8.45 7.81
N ALA A 133 -8.31 -9.06 6.91
CA ALA A 133 -7.91 -10.46 7.00
C ALA A 133 -7.09 -10.74 8.27
N VAL A 134 -6.08 -9.90 8.56
CA VAL A 134 -5.30 -10.04 9.80
C VAL A 134 -6.17 -9.81 11.03
N GLY A 135 -7.15 -8.90 10.95
CA GLY A 135 -8.15 -8.71 12.00
C GLY A 135 -8.95 -9.98 12.28
N SER A 136 -9.37 -10.69 11.23
CA SER A 136 -10.05 -11.99 11.36
C SER A 136 -9.15 -13.02 12.04
N PHE A 137 -7.85 -13.09 11.69
CA PHE A 137 -6.90 -13.97 12.36
C PHE A 137 -6.74 -13.64 13.85
N VAL A 138 -6.61 -12.35 14.19
CA VAL A 138 -6.50 -11.90 15.60
C VAL A 138 -7.73 -12.29 16.41
N VAL A 139 -8.94 -12.12 15.87
CA VAL A 139 -10.18 -12.52 16.53
C VAL A 139 -10.25 -14.03 16.73
N ALA A 140 -9.93 -14.82 15.72
CA ALA A 140 -9.97 -16.27 15.78
C ALA A 140 -8.91 -16.88 16.71
N LEU A 141 -7.71 -16.29 16.75
CA LEU A 141 -6.61 -16.74 17.59
C LEU A 141 -6.72 -16.25 19.05
N GLY A 142 -7.47 -15.18 19.30
CA GLY A 142 -7.51 -14.51 20.62
C GLY A 142 -6.19 -13.83 21.03
N THR A 143 -5.23 -13.76 20.12
CA THR A 143 -3.89 -13.19 20.37
C THR A 143 -3.44 -12.36 19.16
N ARG A 144 -2.30 -11.66 19.30
CA ARG A 144 -1.69 -10.92 18.17
C ARG A 144 -1.27 -11.88 17.07
N ALA A 145 -1.53 -11.49 15.83
CA ALA A 145 -1.08 -12.21 14.65
C ALA A 145 0.38 -11.90 14.36
N ASN A 146 1.27 -12.80 14.74
CA ASN A 146 2.68 -12.80 14.39
C ASN A 146 3.05 -14.11 13.64
N LEU A 147 4.24 -14.18 13.08
CA LEU A 147 4.67 -15.35 12.31
C LEU A 147 4.58 -16.66 13.10
N ASP A 148 4.81 -16.63 14.42
CA ASP A 148 4.76 -17.82 15.26
C ASP A 148 3.31 -18.26 15.56
N THR A 149 2.36 -17.32 15.65
CA THR A 149 0.95 -17.59 15.99
C THR A 149 0.11 -17.98 14.77
N ILE A 150 0.49 -17.54 13.55
CA ILE A 150 -0.26 -17.84 12.32
C ILE A 150 0.17 -19.14 11.62
N VAL A 151 1.02 -19.95 12.25
CA VAL A 151 1.49 -21.22 11.67
C VAL A 151 0.31 -22.09 11.27
N GLY A 152 0.26 -22.48 9.99
CA GLY A 152 -0.78 -23.33 9.42
C GLY A 152 -2.19 -22.72 9.37
N ILE A 153 -2.32 -21.41 9.60
CA ILE A 153 -3.64 -20.73 9.64
C ILE A 153 -4.35 -20.79 8.28
N GLY A 154 -3.60 -20.84 7.18
CA GLY A 154 -4.16 -20.95 5.83
C GLY A 154 -5.01 -22.20 5.61
N ARG A 155 -4.69 -23.31 6.33
CA ARG A 155 -5.48 -24.54 6.28
C ARG A 155 -6.64 -24.53 7.28
N ARG A 156 -6.55 -23.74 8.34
CA ARG A 156 -7.54 -23.64 9.42
C ARG A 156 -8.59 -22.56 9.17
N MET A 157 -8.24 -21.52 8.38
CA MET A 157 -9.10 -20.41 7.95
C MET A 157 -8.93 -20.16 6.44
N PRO A 158 -9.32 -21.14 5.58
CA PRO A 158 -9.01 -21.08 4.16
C PRO A 158 -9.68 -19.91 3.43
N ILE A 159 -10.90 -19.52 3.83
CA ILE A 159 -11.66 -18.46 3.20
C ILE A 159 -10.97 -17.10 3.43
N THR A 160 -10.64 -16.80 4.68
CA THR A 160 -9.93 -15.57 5.05
C THR A 160 -8.51 -15.54 4.48
N ALA A 161 -7.80 -16.68 4.52
CA ALA A 161 -6.45 -16.78 4.02
C ALA A 161 -6.38 -16.61 2.49
N ALA A 162 -7.36 -17.13 1.73
CA ALA A 162 -7.44 -16.93 0.28
C ALA A 162 -7.65 -15.42 -0.06
N ALA A 163 -8.53 -14.73 0.65
CA ALA A 163 -8.73 -13.30 0.46
C ALA A 163 -7.47 -12.48 0.84
N PHE A 164 -6.77 -12.86 1.93
CA PHE A 164 -5.47 -12.29 2.28
C PHE A 164 -4.46 -12.45 1.15
N MET A 165 -4.39 -13.65 0.53
CA MET A 165 -3.49 -13.94 -0.59
C MET A 165 -3.79 -13.04 -1.79
N ILE A 166 -5.05 -12.88 -2.18
CA ILE A 166 -5.45 -12.00 -3.30
C ILE A 166 -4.97 -10.57 -3.04
N CYS A 167 -5.24 -10.03 -1.86
CA CYS A 167 -4.80 -8.68 -1.49
C CYS A 167 -3.27 -8.58 -1.39
N GLY A 168 -2.58 -9.63 -0.91
CA GLY A 168 -1.12 -9.71 -0.84
C GLY A 168 -0.47 -9.72 -2.22
N LEU A 169 -0.97 -10.55 -3.13
CA LEU A 169 -0.51 -10.59 -4.52
C LEU A 169 -0.74 -9.25 -5.23
N SER A 170 -1.86 -8.58 -4.93
CA SER A 170 -2.12 -7.23 -5.39
C SER A 170 -1.11 -6.22 -4.83
N LEU A 171 -0.72 -6.33 -3.56
CA LEU A 171 0.32 -5.48 -2.96
C LEU A 171 1.67 -5.64 -3.66
N ALA A 172 2.05 -6.87 -3.99
CA ALA A 172 3.24 -7.17 -4.77
C ALA A 172 3.16 -6.64 -6.20
N GLY A 173 1.95 -6.53 -6.74
CA GLY A 173 1.71 -6.07 -8.11
C GLY A 173 1.77 -7.20 -9.13
N LEU A 174 1.20 -8.36 -8.83
CA LEU A 174 1.06 -9.44 -9.80
C LEU A 174 0.00 -9.10 -10.86
N PRO A 175 0.18 -9.57 -12.11
CA PRO A 175 -0.82 -9.41 -13.16
C PRO A 175 -2.24 -9.82 -12.71
N LEU A 176 -3.26 -9.23 -13.34
CA LEU A 176 -4.69 -9.42 -13.02
C LEU A 176 -5.10 -8.86 -11.64
N THR A 177 -4.28 -8.02 -11.03
CA THR A 177 -4.61 -7.35 -9.77
C THR A 177 -4.54 -5.82 -9.89
N ALA A 178 -5.29 -5.12 -9.06
CA ALA A 178 -5.32 -3.66 -9.02
C ALA A 178 -3.92 -3.04 -8.79
N GLY A 179 -3.09 -3.67 -7.94
CA GLY A 179 -1.74 -3.21 -7.67
C GLY A 179 -0.81 -3.27 -8.89
N PHE A 180 -0.98 -4.26 -9.76
CA PHE A 180 -0.26 -4.34 -11.03
C PHE A 180 -0.54 -3.13 -11.93
N ILE A 181 -1.81 -2.78 -12.08
CA ILE A 181 -2.21 -1.64 -12.92
C ILE A 181 -1.52 -0.36 -12.47
N SER A 182 -1.59 -0.02 -11.18
CA SER A 182 -0.95 1.20 -10.68
C SER A 182 0.57 1.20 -10.86
N LYS A 183 1.25 0.08 -10.60
CA LYS A 183 2.70 -0.04 -10.81
C LYS A 183 3.09 0.05 -12.29
N LEU A 184 2.28 -0.54 -13.18
CA LEU A 184 2.49 -0.42 -14.61
C LEU A 184 2.40 1.05 -15.08
N TYR A 185 1.42 1.81 -14.56
CA TYR A 185 1.30 3.24 -14.87
C TYR A 185 2.49 4.05 -14.32
N PHE A 186 3.01 3.73 -13.12
CA PHE A 186 4.24 4.34 -12.62
C PHE A 186 5.44 4.07 -13.52
N VAL A 187 5.66 2.82 -13.91
CA VAL A 187 6.76 2.45 -14.80
C VAL A 187 6.65 3.19 -16.14
N ARG A 188 5.46 3.21 -16.74
CA ARG A 188 5.23 3.96 -17.99
C ARG A 188 5.51 5.45 -17.83
N ALA A 189 5.06 6.06 -16.75
CA ALA A 189 5.28 7.49 -16.49
C ALA A 189 6.76 7.82 -16.26
N MET A 190 7.51 6.97 -15.58
CA MET A 190 8.95 7.17 -15.35
C MET A 190 9.77 6.95 -16.63
N LEU A 191 9.42 5.94 -17.44
CA LEU A 191 10.08 5.69 -18.72
C LEU A 191 9.84 6.81 -19.73
N SER A 192 8.63 7.41 -19.75
CA SER A 192 8.35 8.58 -20.62
C SER A 192 9.12 9.84 -20.23
N GLN A 193 9.67 9.89 -19.02
CA GLN A 193 10.53 10.97 -18.51
C GLN A 193 12.03 10.59 -18.53
N GLU A 194 12.39 9.45 -19.15
CA GLU A 194 13.76 8.92 -19.19
C GLU A 194 14.37 8.67 -17.80
N ALA A 195 13.54 8.55 -16.77
CA ALA A 195 13.97 8.33 -15.38
C ALA A 195 14.31 6.84 -15.12
N TYR A 196 15.24 6.29 -15.94
CA TYR A 196 15.59 4.86 -15.93
C TYR A 196 16.11 4.37 -14.59
N PHE A 197 16.94 5.18 -13.90
CA PHE A 197 17.46 4.82 -12.59
C PHE A 197 16.35 4.70 -11.54
N ILE A 198 15.44 5.67 -11.48
CA ILE A 198 14.30 5.65 -10.57
C ILE A 198 13.38 4.46 -10.89
N THR A 199 13.17 4.17 -12.18
CA THR A 199 12.40 3.01 -12.63
C THR A 199 13.00 1.70 -12.13
N ALA A 200 14.32 1.53 -12.25
CA ALA A 200 15.01 0.33 -11.76
C ALA A 200 14.88 0.17 -10.23
N LEU A 201 14.99 1.26 -9.47
CA LEU A 201 14.81 1.26 -8.01
C LEU A 201 13.38 0.86 -7.63
N VAL A 202 12.38 1.38 -8.32
CA VAL A 202 10.96 1.07 -8.10
C VAL A 202 10.67 -0.40 -8.41
N LEU A 203 11.19 -0.94 -9.50
CA LEU A 203 11.05 -2.36 -9.84
C LEU A 203 11.75 -3.26 -8.80
N LEU A 204 12.94 -2.89 -8.36
CA LEU A 204 13.68 -3.62 -7.32
C LEU A 204 12.87 -3.67 -6.01
N SER A 205 12.35 -2.54 -5.55
CA SER A 205 11.52 -2.50 -4.35
C SER A 205 10.23 -3.31 -4.51
N SER A 206 9.63 -3.31 -5.70
CA SER A 206 8.47 -4.15 -6.01
C SER A 206 8.81 -5.63 -5.90
N ALA A 207 9.96 -6.06 -6.41
CA ALA A 207 10.44 -7.43 -6.27
C ALA A 207 10.72 -7.78 -4.78
N LEU A 208 11.35 -6.88 -4.02
CA LEU A 208 11.56 -7.08 -2.59
C LEU A 208 10.27 -7.24 -1.79
N SER A 209 9.17 -6.66 -2.27
CA SER A 209 7.87 -6.83 -1.59
C SER A 209 7.37 -8.28 -1.62
N LEU A 210 7.78 -9.09 -2.58
CA LEU A 210 7.48 -10.52 -2.63
C LEU A 210 8.15 -11.27 -1.47
N VAL A 211 9.31 -10.81 -0.97
CA VAL A 211 10.06 -11.49 0.08
C VAL A 211 9.25 -11.54 1.39
N TYR A 212 8.73 -10.40 1.85
CA TYR A 212 7.94 -10.40 3.09
C TYR A 212 6.56 -11.05 2.91
N LEU A 213 5.98 -10.99 1.72
CA LEU A 213 4.74 -11.71 1.44
C LEU A 213 4.96 -13.22 1.41
N TRP A 214 6.03 -13.68 0.76
CA TRP A 214 6.39 -15.10 0.73
C TRP A 214 6.62 -15.64 2.14
N LYS A 215 7.32 -14.92 3.00
CA LYS A 215 7.53 -15.27 4.39
C LYS A 215 6.22 -15.53 5.15
N ILE A 216 5.19 -14.68 4.92
CA ILE A 216 3.87 -14.88 5.52
C ILE A 216 3.18 -16.12 4.93
N VAL A 217 3.21 -16.27 3.60
CA VAL A 217 2.58 -17.38 2.88
C VAL A 217 3.19 -18.72 3.29
N GLU A 218 4.52 -18.81 3.39
CA GLU A 218 5.22 -19.99 3.83
C GLU A 218 4.74 -20.45 5.21
N VAL A 219 4.68 -19.53 6.18
CA VAL A 219 4.20 -19.84 7.53
C VAL A 219 2.73 -20.24 7.53
N MET A 220 1.89 -19.56 6.76
CA MET A 220 0.44 -19.81 6.72
C MET A 220 0.08 -21.14 6.08
N TRP A 221 0.80 -21.59 5.04
CA TRP A 221 0.39 -22.73 4.21
C TRP A 221 1.35 -23.90 4.23
N MET A 222 2.67 -23.68 4.32
CA MET A 222 3.67 -24.74 4.24
C MET A 222 4.02 -25.34 5.60
N GLN A 223 3.96 -24.53 6.67
CA GLN A 223 4.20 -25.04 8.01
C GLN A 223 2.93 -25.67 8.60
N HIS A 224 3.11 -26.71 9.42
CA HIS A 224 2.00 -27.40 10.05
C HIS A 224 1.70 -26.77 11.42
N ALA A 225 0.43 -26.52 11.68
CA ALA A 225 -0.01 -26.07 13.00
C ALA A 225 0.32 -27.14 14.06
N PRO A 226 0.61 -26.75 15.31
CA PRO A 226 0.79 -27.67 16.41
C PRO A 226 -0.41 -28.62 16.57
N ILE A 227 -0.16 -29.89 16.94
CA ILE A 227 -1.19 -30.95 17.01
C ILE A 227 -2.39 -30.57 17.89
N LYS A 228 -2.17 -29.78 18.94
CA LYS A 228 -3.21 -29.27 19.88
C LYS A 228 -3.80 -27.93 19.51
N SER A 229 -3.69 -27.48 18.24
CA SER A 229 -4.23 -26.18 17.85
C SER A 229 -5.77 -26.19 17.91
N PRO A 230 -6.40 -25.14 18.45
CA PRO A 230 -7.87 -25.05 18.53
C PRO A 230 -8.49 -25.00 17.14
N ILE A 231 -9.74 -25.49 17.03
CA ILE A 231 -10.55 -25.30 15.83
C ILE A 231 -10.87 -23.81 15.70
N LEU A 232 -10.60 -23.24 14.54
CA LEU A 232 -10.91 -21.82 14.25
C LEU A 232 -12.19 -21.76 13.44
N ILE A 233 -13.07 -20.81 13.80
CA ILE A 233 -14.34 -20.58 13.12
C ILE A 233 -14.22 -19.28 12.33
N GLU A 234 -14.47 -19.34 11.04
CA GLU A 234 -14.53 -18.16 10.19
C GLU A 234 -15.92 -17.53 10.27
N ASN A 235 -15.98 -16.29 10.78
CA ASN A 235 -17.25 -15.56 10.93
C ASN A 235 -17.65 -14.89 9.60
N PRO A 236 -18.83 -15.21 9.03
CA PRO A 236 -19.32 -14.58 7.80
C PRO A 236 -19.38 -13.05 7.85
N ALA A 237 -19.73 -12.49 8.99
CA ALA A 237 -19.79 -11.03 9.15
C ALA A 237 -18.43 -10.34 8.97
N ILE A 238 -17.32 -11.09 9.11
CA ILE A 238 -15.96 -10.58 8.92
C ILE A 238 -15.43 -10.91 7.52
N TYR A 239 -15.60 -12.15 7.05
CA TYR A 239 -15.03 -12.53 5.75
C TYR A 239 -15.84 -12.03 4.55
N LEU A 240 -17.16 -11.78 4.66
CA LEU A 240 -17.94 -11.26 3.53
C LEU A 240 -17.47 -9.87 3.07
N PRO A 241 -17.33 -8.85 3.97
CA PRO A 241 -16.75 -7.56 3.56
C PRO A 241 -15.33 -7.69 3.02
N LEU A 242 -14.51 -8.58 3.59
CA LEU A 242 -13.16 -8.86 3.11
C LEU A 242 -13.17 -9.38 1.67
N TRP A 243 -14.07 -10.31 1.33
CA TRP A 243 -14.19 -10.84 -0.02
C TRP A 243 -14.70 -9.81 -1.03
N ILE A 244 -15.58 -8.89 -0.63
CA ILE A 244 -15.98 -7.76 -1.49
C ILE A 244 -14.73 -6.96 -1.89
N VAL A 245 -13.86 -6.64 -0.93
CA VAL A 245 -12.62 -5.91 -1.18
C VAL A 245 -11.61 -6.74 -1.99
N ALA A 246 -11.48 -8.04 -1.73
CA ALA A 246 -10.59 -8.93 -2.48
C ALA A 246 -11.03 -9.07 -3.94
N LEU A 247 -12.33 -9.24 -4.18
CA LEU A 247 -12.89 -9.29 -5.54
C LEU A 247 -12.75 -7.94 -6.27
N ALA A 248 -12.92 -6.82 -5.57
CA ALA A 248 -12.66 -5.51 -6.13
C ALA A 248 -11.18 -5.35 -6.57
N ASN A 249 -10.22 -5.93 -5.84
CA ASN A 249 -8.82 -5.96 -6.26
C ASN A 249 -8.60 -6.72 -7.58
N ILE A 250 -9.32 -7.81 -7.81
CA ILE A 250 -9.28 -8.55 -9.09
C ILE A 250 -9.98 -7.73 -10.17
N TRP A 251 -11.16 -7.20 -9.88
CA TRP A 251 -11.94 -6.42 -10.84
C TRP A 251 -11.15 -5.24 -11.39
N PHE A 252 -10.56 -4.40 -10.51
CA PHE A 252 -9.72 -3.28 -10.93
C PHE A 252 -8.37 -3.70 -11.55
N GLY A 253 -8.01 -4.98 -11.43
CA GLY A 253 -6.89 -5.57 -12.16
C GLY A 253 -7.24 -5.95 -13.60
N ILE A 254 -8.51 -6.25 -13.88
CA ILE A 254 -9.03 -6.62 -15.20
C ILE A 254 -9.55 -5.38 -15.94
N ASP A 255 -10.39 -4.59 -15.29
CA ASP A 255 -10.93 -3.33 -15.83
C ASP A 255 -10.69 -2.16 -14.87
N ALA A 256 -9.65 -1.41 -15.17
CA ALA A 256 -9.29 -0.18 -14.46
C ALA A 256 -9.78 1.09 -15.19
N SER A 257 -10.55 0.97 -16.25
CA SER A 257 -10.91 2.08 -17.15
C SER A 257 -11.48 3.28 -16.42
N TRP A 258 -12.45 3.05 -15.54
CA TRP A 258 -13.06 4.13 -14.75
C TRP A 258 -12.04 4.83 -13.84
N LEU A 259 -11.23 4.06 -13.12
CA LEU A 259 -10.22 4.60 -12.18
C LEU A 259 -9.14 5.39 -12.93
N VAL A 260 -8.72 4.88 -14.07
CA VAL A 260 -7.73 5.54 -14.95
C VAL A 260 -8.27 6.85 -15.51
N LEU A 261 -9.50 6.85 -16.02
CA LEU A 261 -10.14 8.07 -16.55
C LEU A 261 -10.29 9.14 -15.46
N ALA A 262 -10.82 8.76 -14.30
CA ALA A 262 -10.96 9.68 -13.16
C ALA A 262 -9.61 10.23 -12.68
N SER A 263 -8.58 9.38 -12.61
CA SER A 263 -7.23 9.78 -12.19
C SER A 263 -6.54 10.70 -13.19
N ARG A 264 -6.74 10.48 -14.49
CA ARG A 264 -6.24 11.38 -15.54
C ARG A 264 -6.92 12.74 -15.50
N ALA A 265 -8.25 12.76 -15.37
CA ALA A 265 -9.00 14.00 -15.24
C ALA A 265 -8.56 14.79 -13.99
N ALA A 266 -8.36 14.14 -12.85
CA ALA A 266 -7.84 14.75 -11.64
C ALA A 266 -6.41 15.31 -11.80
N ALA A 267 -5.53 14.57 -12.50
CA ALA A 267 -4.17 15.04 -12.78
C ALA A 267 -4.15 16.28 -13.68
N ILE A 268 -4.95 16.27 -14.74
CA ILE A 268 -5.08 17.43 -15.66
C ILE A 268 -5.65 18.63 -14.93
N ALA A 269 -6.71 18.46 -14.12
CA ALA A 269 -7.30 19.55 -13.35
C ALA A 269 -6.32 20.13 -12.30
N LEU A 270 -5.39 19.32 -11.80
CA LEU A 270 -4.38 19.76 -10.83
C LEU A 270 -3.27 20.56 -11.50
N ILE A 271 -2.81 20.13 -12.70
CA ILE A 271 -1.71 20.76 -13.44
C ILE A 271 -2.24 21.84 -14.39
N GLY A 272 -3.45 21.70 -14.92
CA GLY A 272 -4.05 22.63 -15.88
C GLY A 272 -4.34 24.04 -15.35
N GLY A 273 -4.13 24.28 -14.07
CA GLY A 273 -4.00 25.60 -13.47
C GLY A 273 -2.58 26.19 -13.55
N ILE A 274 -1.65 25.49 -14.25
CA ILE A 274 -0.30 26.00 -14.54
C ILE A 274 -0.40 26.76 -15.86
N PRO A 275 -0.12 28.10 -15.90
CA PRO A 275 -0.09 28.86 -17.12
C PRO A 275 1.02 28.41 -18.07
#